data_023c14e78d0c1dbc535939325ee19132
#
_entry.id   023c14e78d0c1dbc535939325ee19132
#
_cell.length_a   1.000
_cell.length_b   1.000
_cell.length_c   1.000
_cell.angle_alpha   90.00
_cell.angle_beta   90.00
_cell.angle_gamma   90.00
#
_symmetry.space_group_name_H-M   'P 1'
#
loop_
_entity.id
_entity.type
_entity.pdbx_description
1 polymer ?
#
loop_
_entity_poly.entity_id
_entity_poly.type
_entity_poly.pdbx_seq_one_letter_code
_entity_poly.pdbx_strand_id
1 'polypeptide(L)'
;MNENNIAVRLFFSKTGRAKYISALDFITCFQRAIRRTDIPIWHTQGFNPHTYVNVNLPLSLGSEGINESMDIKLTEQTDFDVVRDKLNAVLPPDIRIIRAALPVKKHTEIEKSVYSVNIVCDYEKLEEFMKLPAIEVEKKTKKGITTLDIKPFTEIKDYERGHFTLIMPSGCDFTLNPSLFFDAFEKYSGEETERLDIVRTGILCKDGTQFE
;
A
#
# COMPACT_ATOMS: atom_id res chain seq x y z
N MET A 1 -0.61 24.47 23.60
CA MET A 1 -0.46 23.53 22.46
C MET A 1 0.42 24.22 21.44
N ASN A 2 1.59 23.70 21.12
CA ASN A 2 2.43 24.31 20.06
C ASN A 2 1.74 24.04 18.71
N GLU A 3 1.11 25.06 18.16
CA GLU A 3 0.34 25.02 16.90
C GLU A 3 1.19 24.96 15.63
N ASN A 4 2.52 24.81 15.75
CA ASN A 4 3.44 24.90 14.61
C ASN A 4 4.03 23.58 14.13
N ASN A 5 3.33 22.45 14.30
CA ASN A 5 3.81 21.19 13.73
C ASN A 5 3.57 21.15 12.22
N ILE A 6 4.64 20.91 11.47
CA ILE A 6 4.60 20.84 10.01
C ILE A 6 4.33 19.40 9.61
N ALA A 7 3.18 19.17 8.98
CA ALA A 7 2.87 17.85 8.40
C ALA A 7 3.73 17.63 7.15
N VAL A 8 4.37 16.47 7.06
CA VAL A 8 5.18 16.06 5.92
C VAL A 8 4.75 14.68 5.48
N ARG A 9 4.45 14.52 4.20
CA ARG A 9 4.19 13.24 3.56
C ARG A 9 5.46 12.71 2.94
N LEU A 10 5.84 11.53 3.37
CA LEU A 10 6.95 10.76 2.80
C LEU A 10 6.37 9.77 1.79
N PHE A 11 6.85 9.82 0.55
CA PHE A 11 6.56 8.80 -0.46
C PHE A 11 7.72 7.84 -0.49
N PHE A 12 7.41 6.53 -0.47
CA PHE A 12 8.44 5.51 -0.32
C PHE A 12 8.15 4.26 -1.14
N SER A 13 9.18 3.47 -1.39
CA SER A 13 9.07 2.09 -1.85
C SER A 13 9.34 1.11 -0.71
N LYS A 14 8.65 -0.02 -0.73
CA LYS A 14 8.84 -1.18 0.14
C LYS A 14 8.86 -2.41 -0.74
N THR A 15 10.05 -2.95 -1.00
CA THR A 15 10.27 -4.01 -1.99
C THR A 15 11.15 -5.13 -1.42
N GLY A 16 11.46 -6.12 -2.22
CA GLY A 16 12.38 -7.20 -1.86
C GLY A 16 11.98 -7.91 -0.57
N ARG A 17 12.92 -8.10 0.34
CA ARG A 17 12.66 -8.77 1.63
C ARG A 17 11.81 -7.96 2.58
N ALA A 18 11.74 -6.63 2.41
CA ALA A 18 10.89 -5.78 3.24
C ALA A 18 9.40 -6.10 3.08
N LYS A 19 8.95 -6.74 1.99
CA LYS A 19 7.55 -7.18 1.82
C LYS A 19 7.06 -8.10 2.95
N TYR A 20 7.98 -8.86 3.57
CA TYR A 20 7.67 -9.78 4.67
C TYR A 20 7.66 -9.12 6.06
N ILE A 21 7.87 -7.81 6.16
CA ILE A 21 7.74 -7.05 7.40
C ILE A 21 6.27 -6.69 7.61
N SER A 22 5.72 -7.03 8.79
CA SER A 22 4.35 -6.67 9.15
C SER A 22 4.15 -5.14 9.18
N ALA A 23 2.91 -4.66 9.09
CA ALA A 23 2.62 -3.22 9.16
C ALA A 23 3.09 -2.59 10.49
N LEU A 24 2.95 -3.29 11.61
CA LEU A 24 3.40 -2.81 12.92
C LEU A 24 4.93 -2.79 13.03
N ASP A 25 5.61 -3.84 12.55
CA ASP A 25 7.06 -3.88 12.54
C ASP A 25 7.66 -2.83 11.60
N PHE A 26 6.98 -2.57 10.47
CA PHE A 26 7.36 -1.50 9.54
C PHE A 26 7.30 -0.12 10.21
N ILE A 27 6.21 0.19 10.92
CA ILE A 27 6.10 1.45 11.71
C ILE A 27 7.21 1.52 12.76
N THR A 28 7.45 0.43 13.47
CA THR A 28 8.52 0.35 14.48
C THR A 28 9.91 0.55 13.86
N CYS A 29 10.17 -0.06 12.71
CA CYS A 29 11.40 0.12 11.95
C CYS A 29 11.61 1.60 11.59
N PHE A 30 10.54 2.24 11.10
CA PHE A 30 10.55 3.65 10.72
C PHE A 30 10.80 4.58 11.92
N GLN A 31 10.11 4.34 13.03
CA GLN A 31 10.32 5.08 14.28
C GLN A 31 11.76 4.95 14.80
N ARG A 32 12.34 3.75 14.70
CA ARG A 32 13.75 3.52 15.05
C ARG A 32 14.71 4.19 14.09
N ALA A 33 14.40 4.22 12.78
CA ALA A 33 15.18 4.92 11.78
C ALA A 33 15.20 6.43 12.06
N ILE A 34 14.05 7.05 12.28
CA ILE A 34 13.94 8.47 12.63
C ILE A 34 14.77 8.82 13.87
N ARG A 35 14.73 7.99 14.93
CA ARG A 35 15.51 8.22 16.16
C ARG A 35 17.04 8.19 15.96
N ARG A 36 17.52 7.61 14.86
CA ARG A 36 18.94 7.59 14.50
C ARG A 36 19.37 8.80 13.69
N THR A 37 18.42 9.66 13.36
CA THR A 37 18.67 10.94 12.68
C THR A 37 18.49 12.10 13.65
N ASP A 38 18.96 13.26 13.28
CA ASP A 38 18.75 14.55 13.96
C ASP A 38 17.57 15.33 13.37
N ILE A 39 16.62 14.65 12.69
CA ILE A 39 15.41 15.27 12.15
C ILE A 39 14.54 15.75 13.32
N PRO A 40 14.11 17.05 13.32
CA PRO A 40 13.28 17.62 14.38
C PRO A 40 11.85 17.07 14.31
N ILE A 41 11.65 15.87 14.85
CA ILE A 41 10.39 15.13 14.78
C ILE A 41 9.48 15.40 15.97
N TRP A 42 8.20 15.54 15.70
CA TRP A 42 7.18 15.64 16.74
C TRP A 42 6.84 14.28 17.35
N HIS A 43 6.68 14.24 18.66
CA HIS A 43 6.24 13.06 19.40
C HIS A 43 4.81 13.24 19.91
N THR A 44 4.06 12.16 19.93
CA THR A 44 2.70 12.14 20.48
C THR A 44 2.70 12.58 21.94
N GLN A 45 1.63 13.23 22.36
CA GLN A 45 1.42 13.64 23.77
C GLN A 45 0.75 12.48 24.53
N GLY A 46 1.10 12.29 25.79
CA GLY A 46 0.50 11.29 26.66
C GLY A 46 1.51 10.51 27.49
N PHE A 47 1.07 9.42 28.13
CA PHE A 47 1.89 8.62 29.04
C PHE A 47 3.07 7.91 28.38
N ASN A 48 2.94 7.57 27.08
CA ASN A 48 3.99 6.92 26.29
C ASN A 48 4.25 7.73 25.02
N PRO A 49 5.02 8.83 25.07
CA PRO A 49 5.34 9.61 23.89
C PRO A 49 6.12 8.76 22.86
N HIS A 50 5.67 8.77 21.63
CA HIS A 50 6.36 8.09 20.54
C HIS A 50 6.35 8.96 19.28
N THR A 51 7.29 8.71 18.39
CA THR A 51 7.38 9.37 17.09
C THR A 51 6.09 9.17 16.32
N TYR A 52 5.45 10.27 15.89
CA TYR A 52 4.24 10.20 15.07
C TYR A 52 4.59 9.72 13.66
N VAL A 53 4.05 8.57 13.30
CA VAL A 53 4.13 7.98 11.96
C VAL A 53 2.75 7.41 11.64
N ASN A 54 2.16 7.86 10.55
CA ASN A 54 0.86 7.38 10.07
C ASN A 54 0.99 6.89 8.62
N VAL A 55 0.89 5.59 8.41
CA VAL A 55 0.87 4.99 7.07
C VAL A 55 -0.53 5.18 6.48
N ASN A 56 -0.63 5.90 5.34
CA ASN A 56 -1.92 6.29 4.77
C ASN A 56 -2.74 5.09 4.26
N LEU A 57 -2.06 4.10 3.67
CA LEU A 57 -2.68 2.86 3.21
C LEU A 57 -1.70 1.69 3.42
N PRO A 58 -1.75 0.95 4.54
CA PRO A 58 -0.83 -0.14 4.81
C PRO A 58 -0.83 -1.21 3.70
N LEU A 59 0.36 -1.70 3.34
CA LEU A 59 0.52 -2.86 2.46
C LEU A 59 0.22 -4.15 3.20
N SER A 60 -0.43 -5.08 2.52
CA SER A 60 -0.58 -6.45 3.01
C SER A 60 0.78 -7.14 3.15
N LEU A 61 0.88 -8.07 4.09
CA LEU A 61 2.09 -8.88 4.24
C LEU A 61 2.37 -9.65 2.94
N GLY A 62 3.62 -9.65 2.51
CA GLY A 62 4.04 -10.25 1.24
C GLY A 62 3.86 -9.36 0.01
N SER A 63 3.23 -8.19 0.14
CA SER A 63 3.04 -7.26 -0.99
C SER A 63 4.17 -6.24 -1.06
N GLU A 64 4.54 -5.90 -2.29
CA GLU A 64 5.46 -4.81 -2.61
C GLU A 64 4.71 -3.54 -2.99
N GLY A 65 5.34 -2.39 -2.82
CA GLY A 65 4.82 -1.10 -3.25
C GLY A 65 5.94 -0.14 -3.60
N ILE A 66 5.76 0.60 -4.69
CA ILE A 66 6.77 1.54 -5.21
C ILE A 66 6.36 3.01 -5.11
N ASN A 67 5.11 3.27 -4.70
CA ASN A 67 4.60 4.63 -4.49
C ASN A 67 3.68 4.68 -3.27
N GLU A 68 4.22 4.21 -2.14
CA GLU A 68 3.55 4.20 -0.85
C GLU A 68 3.67 5.54 -0.16
N SER A 69 2.84 5.80 0.85
CA SER A 69 2.92 7.06 1.58
C SER A 69 2.67 6.91 3.07
N MET A 70 3.36 7.77 3.83
CA MET A 70 3.12 7.96 5.26
C MET A 70 3.27 9.43 5.64
N ASP A 71 2.60 9.82 6.70
CA ASP A 71 2.66 11.17 7.23
C ASP A 71 3.45 11.17 8.55
N ILE A 72 4.38 12.13 8.65
CA ILE A 72 5.12 12.48 9.86
C ILE A 72 4.85 13.94 10.22
N LYS A 73 5.29 14.39 11.38
CA LYS A 73 5.21 15.79 11.78
C LYS A 73 6.57 16.28 12.23
N LEU A 74 7.01 17.43 11.71
CA LEU A 74 8.22 18.11 12.14
C LEU A 74 7.87 19.22 13.15
N THR A 75 8.79 19.50 14.07
CA THR A 75 8.68 20.62 15.03
C THR A 75 9.27 21.92 14.49
N GLU A 76 10.06 21.85 13.42
CA GLU A 76 10.75 22.96 12.79
C GLU A 76 10.72 22.83 11.26
N GLN A 77 10.82 23.96 10.57
CA GLN A 77 10.98 23.97 9.12
C GLN A 77 12.31 23.32 8.73
N THR A 78 12.23 22.27 7.94
CA THR A 78 13.39 21.52 7.46
C THR A 78 13.23 21.29 5.96
N ASP A 79 14.33 21.35 5.23
CA ASP A 79 14.36 21.01 3.82
C ASP A 79 13.95 19.53 3.64
N PHE A 80 12.97 19.28 2.77
CA PHE A 80 12.40 17.96 2.55
C PHE A 80 13.38 16.99 1.88
N ASP A 81 14.31 17.49 1.06
CA ASP A 81 15.38 16.66 0.50
C ASP A 81 16.36 16.22 1.59
N VAL A 82 16.67 17.09 2.55
CA VAL A 82 17.48 16.72 3.71
C VAL A 82 16.78 15.65 4.56
N VAL A 83 15.46 15.76 4.78
CA VAL A 83 14.68 14.74 5.48
C VAL A 83 14.75 13.40 4.76
N ARG A 84 14.53 13.39 3.43
CA ARG A 84 14.64 12.19 2.58
C ARG A 84 16.02 11.54 2.71
N ASP A 85 17.07 12.30 2.55
CA ASP A 85 18.45 11.79 2.48
C ASP A 85 18.91 11.23 3.83
N LYS A 86 18.61 11.94 4.94
CA LYS A 86 18.88 11.44 6.29
C LYS A 86 18.16 10.13 6.60
N LEU A 87 16.90 9.99 6.20
CA LEU A 87 16.15 8.74 6.38
C LEU A 87 16.73 7.61 5.52
N ASN A 88 17.05 7.89 4.27
CA ASN A 88 17.64 6.90 3.36
C ASN A 88 19.02 6.41 3.81
N ALA A 89 19.77 7.21 4.55
CA ALA A 89 21.06 6.81 5.11
C ALA A 89 20.94 5.76 6.23
N VAL A 90 19.78 5.65 6.88
CA VAL A 90 19.57 4.76 8.03
C VAL A 90 18.51 3.69 7.82
N LEU A 91 17.69 3.78 6.79
CA LEU A 91 16.69 2.77 6.45
C LEU A 91 17.31 1.52 5.84
N PRO A 92 16.68 0.33 5.99
CA PRO A 92 17.07 -0.87 5.27
C PRO A 92 17.06 -0.67 3.75
N PRO A 93 17.90 -1.38 2.98
CA PRO A 93 18.04 -1.16 1.52
C PRO A 93 16.74 -1.36 0.72
N ASP A 94 15.83 -2.22 1.21
CA ASP A 94 14.56 -2.54 0.55
C ASP A 94 13.43 -1.55 0.90
N ILE A 95 13.74 -0.48 1.66
CA ILE A 95 12.84 0.64 1.98
C ILE A 95 13.54 1.93 1.57
N ARG A 96 12.94 2.69 0.65
CA ARG A 96 13.52 3.95 0.15
C ARG A 96 12.49 5.06 0.14
N ILE A 97 12.86 6.21 0.71
CA ILE A 97 12.10 7.44 0.56
C ILE A 97 12.42 8.02 -0.82
N ILE A 98 11.40 8.19 -1.63
CA ILE A 98 11.48 8.70 -2.99
C ILE A 98 11.44 10.23 -2.96
N ARG A 99 10.47 10.77 -2.23
CA ARG A 99 10.31 12.21 -2.02
C ARG A 99 9.61 12.50 -0.70
N ALA A 100 9.78 13.72 -0.21
CA ALA A 100 8.98 14.27 0.88
C ALA A 100 8.29 15.56 0.38
N ALA A 101 7.05 15.79 0.82
CA ALA A 101 6.25 16.94 0.40
C ALA A 101 5.23 17.31 1.48
N LEU A 102 4.58 18.45 1.34
CA LEU A 102 3.38 18.76 2.13
C LEU A 102 2.23 17.84 1.68
N PRO A 103 1.41 17.30 2.60
CA PRO A 103 0.23 16.55 2.24
C PRO A 103 -0.78 17.42 1.46
N VAL A 104 -1.20 16.96 0.28
CA VAL A 104 -2.22 17.63 -0.53
C VAL A 104 -3.60 17.07 -0.23
N LYS A 105 -3.72 15.74 -0.17
CA LYS A 105 -5.00 15.03 0.03
C LYS A 105 -5.03 14.28 1.36
N LYS A 106 -6.23 14.08 1.90
CA LYS A 106 -6.42 13.30 3.12
C LYS A 106 -6.54 11.81 2.79
N HIS A 107 -6.05 10.93 3.67
CA HIS A 107 -6.15 9.48 3.50
C HIS A 107 -7.61 8.98 3.32
N THR A 108 -8.60 9.74 3.79
CA THR A 108 -10.04 9.45 3.59
C THR A 108 -10.52 9.65 2.15
N GLU A 109 -9.70 10.28 1.30
CA GLU A 109 -9.97 10.45 -0.11
C GLU A 109 -9.50 9.26 -0.95
N ILE A 110 -8.71 8.36 -0.38
CA ILE A 110 -8.25 7.13 -1.04
C ILE A 110 -9.46 6.24 -1.36
N GLU A 111 -9.52 5.74 -2.60
CA GLU A 111 -10.59 4.88 -3.08
C GLU A 111 -10.08 3.57 -3.69
N LYS A 112 -9.02 3.59 -4.49
CA LYS A 112 -8.51 2.42 -5.22
C LYS A 112 -7.01 2.29 -5.13
N SER A 113 -6.53 1.07 -5.26
CA SER A 113 -5.12 0.73 -5.47
C SER A 113 -4.91 0.16 -6.86
N VAL A 114 -3.80 0.51 -7.47
CA VAL A 114 -3.33 0.02 -8.76
C VAL A 114 -2.16 -0.92 -8.53
N TYR A 115 -2.26 -2.13 -9.06
CA TYR A 115 -1.24 -3.16 -8.95
C TYR A 115 -0.72 -3.53 -10.33
N SER A 116 0.58 -3.60 -10.48
CA SER A 116 1.22 -4.34 -11.58
C SER A 116 1.30 -5.80 -11.16
N VAL A 117 0.78 -6.67 -11.98
CA VAL A 117 0.70 -8.12 -11.72
C VAL A 117 1.52 -8.86 -12.76
N ASN A 118 2.33 -9.81 -12.30
CA ASN A 118 3.07 -10.73 -13.16
C ASN A 118 2.94 -12.14 -12.59
N ILE A 119 2.28 -13.02 -13.33
CA ILE A 119 1.97 -14.40 -12.90
C ILE A 119 2.22 -15.41 -14.01
N VAL A 120 2.51 -16.65 -13.62
CA VAL A 120 2.53 -17.81 -14.51
C VAL A 120 1.35 -18.71 -14.16
N CYS A 121 0.52 -18.97 -15.12
CA CYS A 121 -0.69 -19.79 -14.98
C CYS A 121 -1.15 -20.33 -16.35
N ASP A 122 -2.26 -21.05 -16.40
CA ASP A 122 -2.99 -21.29 -17.65
C ASP A 122 -3.66 -19.98 -18.11
N TYR A 123 -3.05 -19.34 -19.12
CA TYR A 123 -3.51 -18.04 -19.62
C TYR A 123 -4.87 -18.08 -20.31
N GLU A 124 -5.23 -19.22 -20.94
CA GLU A 124 -6.55 -19.39 -21.58
C GLU A 124 -7.64 -19.42 -20.52
N LYS A 125 -7.43 -20.19 -19.45
CA LYS A 125 -8.34 -20.21 -18.29
C LYS A 125 -8.41 -18.84 -17.59
N LEU A 126 -7.31 -18.09 -17.51
CA LEU A 126 -7.31 -16.75 -16.94
C LEU A 126 -8.17 -15.78 -17.75
N GLU A 127 -8.07 -15.85 -19.08
CA GLU A 127 -8.90 -15.03 -19.98
C GLU A 127 -10.39 -15.39 -19.88
N GLU A 128 -10.72 -16.68 -19.76
CA GLU A 128 -12.08 -17.14 -19.53
C GLU A 128 -12.60 -16.65 -18.16
N PHE A 129 -11.80 -16.79 -17.11
CA PHE A 129 -12.14 -16.33 -15.77
C PHE A 129 -12.41 -14.81 -15.75
N MET A 130 -11.58 -14.03 -16.43
CA MET A 130 -11.77 -12.57 -16.52
C MET A 130 -13.06 -12.18 -17.27
N LYS A 131 -13.63 -13.06 -18.13
CA LYS A 131 -14.88 -12.84 -18.86
C LYS A 131 -16.12 -13.29 -18.08
N LEU A 132 -15.96 -13.95 -16.92
CA LEU A 132 -17.09 -14.37 -16.10
C LEU A 132 -18.00 -13.19 -15.74
N PRO A 133 -19.33 -13.40 -15.68
CA PRO A 133 -20.28 -12.35 -15.31
C PRO A 133 -20.18 -11.98 -13.83
N ALA A 134 -19.73 -12.89 -12.96
CA ALA A 134 -19.53 -12.70 -11.53
C ALA A 134 -18.28 -13.47 -11.06
N ILE A 135 -17.58 -12.93 -10.08
CA ILE A 135 -16.44 -13.57 -9.40
C ILE A 135 -16.74 -13.59 -7.91
N GLU A 136 -17.28 -14.70 -7.44
CA GLU A 136 -17.68 -14.86 -6.05
C GLU A 136 -16.48 -15.29 -5.17
N VAL A 137 -16.26 -14.54 -4.09
CA VAL A 137 -15.24 -14.82 -3.08
C VAL A 137 -15.83 -14.88 -1.68
N GLU A 138 -15.22 -15.67 -0.82
CA GLU A 138 -15.57 -15.71 0.59
C GLU A 138 -14.71 -14.69 1.36
N LYS A 139 -15.34 -13.71 1.96
CA LYS A 139 -14.68 -12.70 2.82
C LYS A 139 -15.01 -12.97 4.28
N LYS A 140 -13.98 -13.22 5.09
CA LYS A 140 -14.13 -13.29 6.56
C LYS A 140 -14.35 -11.88 7.11
N THR A 141 -15.45 -11.70 7.82
CA THR A 141 -15.80 -10.47 8.52
C THR A 141 -15.93 -10.73 10.01
N LYS A 142 -16.01 -9.68 10.83
CA LYS A 142 -16.26 -9.82 12.29
C LYS A 142 -17.60 -10.54 12.59
N LYS A 143 -18.53 -10.60 11.64
CA LYS A 143 -19.85 -11.22 11.75
C LYS A 143 -19.92 -12.64 11.17
N GLY A 144 -18.83 -13.14 10.58
CA GLY A 144 -18.77 -14.46 9.94
C GLY A 144 -18.24 -14.39 8.50
N ILE A 145 -18.44 -15.47 7.75
CA ILE A 145 -18.07 -15.56 6.34
C ILE A 145 -19.21 -14.97 5.50
N THR A 146 -18.87 -14.10 4.56
CA THR A 146 -19.84 -13.49 3.63
C THR A 146 -19.36 -13.74 2.21
N THR A 147 -20.20 -14.19 1.32
CA THR A 147 -19.93 -14.27 -0.13
C THR A 147 -20.07 -12.88 -0.74
N LEU A 148 -19.10 -12.50 -1.55
CA LEU A 148 -19.07 -11.22 -2.24
C LEU A 148 -18.68 -11.44 -3.69
N ASP A 149 -19.46 -10.87 -4.62
CA ASP A 149 -19.03 -10.75 -6.01
C ASP A 149 -18.05 -9.58 -6.14
N ILE A 150 -16.79 -9.89 -6.49
CA ILE A 150 -15.73 -8.86 -6.66
C ILE A 150 -15.63 -8.34 -8.09
N LYS A 151 -16.33 -8.96 -9.05
CA LYS A 151 -16.27 -8.56 -10.46
C LYS A 151 -16.58 -7.08 -10.70
N PRO A 152 -17.66 -6.49 -10.11
CA PRO A 152 -17.97 -5.06 -10.29
C PRO A 152 -16.92 -4.11 -9.73
N PHE A 153 -16.08 -4.61 -8.82
CA PHE A 153 -15.05 -3.82 -8.12
C PHE A 153 -13.63 -4.07 -8.65
N THR A 154 -13.47 -4.95 -9.63
CA THR A 154 -12.19 -5.35 -10.18
C THR A 154 -12.07 -4.86 -11.61
N GLU A 155 -11.08 -4.03 -11.88
CA GLU A 155 -10.76 -3.54 -13.22
C GLU A 155 -9.40 -4.09 -13.64
N ILE A 156 -9.34 -4.65 -14.85
CA ILE A 156 -8.11 -5.20 -15.43
C ILE A 156 -7.80 -4.41 -16.69
N LYS A 157 -6.56 -3.96 -16.82
CA LYS A 157 -6.04 -3.21 -17.97
C LYS A 157 -4.73 -3.81 -18.46
N ASP A 158 -4.37 -3.48 -19.66
CA ASP A 158 -3.05 -3.76 -20.27
C ASP A 158 -2.66 -5.24 -20.16
N TYR A 159 -3.62 -6.17 -20.41
CA TYR A 159 -3.39 -7.59 -20.28
C TYR A 159 -2.52 -8.14 -21.41
N GLU A 160 -1.36 -8.70 -21.04
CA GLU A 160 -0.42 -9.40 -21.93
C GLU A 160 0.07 -10.70 -21.27
N ARG A 161 -0.61 -11.83 -21.54
CA ARG A 161 -0.19 -13.18 -21.12
C ARG A 161 0.39 -13.27 -19.70
N GLY A 162 -0.43 -12.96 -18.69
CA GLY A 162 -0.04 -13.05 -17.29
C GLY A 162 0.61 -11.77 -16.73
N HIS A 163 0.86 -10.77 -17.57
CA HIS A 163 1.18 -9.42 -17.14
C HIS A 163 -0.03 -8.51 -17.34
N PHE A 164 -0.48 -7.81 -16.30
CA PHE A 164 -1.62 -6.90 -16.37
C PHE A 164 -1.66 -5.91 -15.20
N THR A 165 -2.42 -4.85 -15.41
CA THR A 165 -2.77 -3.89 -14.34
C THR A 165 -4.06 -4.31 -13.67
N LEU A 166 -4.04 -4.54 -12.36
CA LEU A 166 -5.20 -4.85 -11.54
C LEU A 166 -5.55 -3.63 -10.68
N ILE A 167 -6.80 -3.14 -10.78
CA ILE A 167 -7.28 -2.02 -9.98
C ILE A 167 -8.42 -2.52 -9.09
N MET A 168 -8.27 -2.30 -7.78
CA MET A 168 -9.23 -2.76 -6.77
C MET A 168 -9.49 -1.70 -5.72
N PRO A 169 -10.67 -1.72 -5.05
CA PRO A 169 -10.99 -0.81 -3.96
C PRO A 169 -9.98 -0.93 -2.81
N SER A 170 -9.56 0.23 -2.29
CA SER A 170 -8.60 0.33 -1.20
C SER A 170 -8.81 1.63 -0.43
N GLY A 171 -9.91 1.75 0.26
CA GLY A 171 -10.25 2.95 1.01
C GLY A 171 -10.70 2.65 2.44
N CYS A 172 -11.02 3.70 3.18
CA CYS A 172 -11.53 3.56 4.55
C CYS A 172 -12.87 2.83 4.60
N ASP A 173 -13.71 3.03 3.58
CA ASP A 173 -15.07 2.50 3.55
C ASP A 173 -15.11 1.04 3.06
N PHE A 174 -14.28 0.74 2.06
CA PHE A 174 -14.25 -0.58 1.44
C PHE A 174 -12.87 -0.91 0.89
N THR A 175 -12.34 -2.07 1.27
CA THR A 175 -11.04 -2.57 0.82
C THR A 175 -11.15 -4.03 0.42
N LEU A 176 -10.55 -4.38 -0.73
CA LEU A 176 -10.33 -5.75 -1.18
C LEU A 176 -8.84 -6.04 -1.27
N ASN A 177 -8.42 -7.17 -0.70
CA ASN A 177 -7.06 -7.65 -0.87
C ASN A 177 -6.94 -8.26 -2.28
N PRO A 178 -5.90 -7.94 -3.07
CA PRO A 178 -5.69 -8.55 -4.37
C PRO A 178 -5.58 -10.09 -4.33
N SER A 179 -5.18 -10.68 -3.19
CA SER A 179 -5.18 -12.14 -3.04
C SER A 179 -6.54 -12.78 -3.32
N LEU A 180 -7.65 -12.09 -3.02
CA LEU A 180 -9.00 -12.61 -3.28
C LEU A 180 -9.25 -12.88 -4.75
N PHE A 181 -8.67 -12.09 -5.65
CA PHE A 181 -8.76 -12.30 -7.09
C PHE A 181 -7.99 -13.57 -7.50
N PHE A 182 -6.79 -13.75 -7.00
CA PHE A 182 -5.96 -14.92 -7.31
C PHE A 182 -6.51 -16.19 -6.69
N ASP A 183 -6.97 -16.15 -5.45
CA ASP A 183 -7.57 -17.29 -4.75
C ASP A 183 -8.86 -17.76 -5.48
N ALA A 184 -9.65 -16.81 -6.01
CA ALA A 184 -10.82 -17.14 -6.83
C ALA A 184 -10.42 -17.75 -8.18
N PHE A 185 -9.38 -17.27 -8.82
CA PHE A 185 -8.86 -17.83 -10.06
C PHE A 185 -8.30 -19.25 -9.85
N GLU A 186 -7.52 -19.48 -8.80
CA GLU A 186 -6.99 -20.80 -8.43
C GLU A 186 -8.13 -21.80 -8.17
N LYS A 187 -9.19 -21.36 -7.49
CA LYS A 187 -10.40 -22.18 -7.29
C LYS A 187 -11.13 -22.51 -8.61
N TYR A 188 -11.17 -21.57 -9.54
CA TYR A 188 -11.79 -21.73 -10.86
C TYR A 188 -10.98 -22.67 -11.75
N SER A 189 -9.68 -22.44 -11.86
CA SER A 189 -8.78 -23.21 -12.72
C SER A 189 -8.49 -24.63 -12.21
N GLY A 190 -8.57 -24.80 -10.87
CA GLY A 190 -8.14 -26.02 -10.17
C GLY A 190 -6.63 -26.17 -10.06
N GLU A 191 -5.86 -25.12 -10.36
CA GLU A 191 -4.41 -25.10 -10.38
C GLU A 191 -3.88 -23.93 -9.55
N GLU A 192 -2.73 -24.11 -8.89
CA GLU A 192 -2.02 -23.03 -8.19
C GLU A 192 -1.38 -22.09 -9.20
N THR A 193 -1.36 -20.81 -8.88
CA THR A 193 -0.77 -19.74 -9.69
C THR A 193 0.60 -19.37 -9.14
N GLU A 194 1.64 -19.42 -9.97
CA GLU A 194 2.93 -18.86 -9.58
C GLU A 194 2.88 -17.33 -9.69
N ARG A 195 2.84 -16.67 -8.54
CA ARG A 195 2.79 -15.21 -8.41
C ARG A 195 4.21 -14.66 -8.39
N LEU A 196 4.75 -14.28 -9.55
CA LEU A 196 6.11 -13.77 -9.67
C LEU A 196 6.24 -12.41 -8.98
N ASP A 197 5.36 -11.44 -9.35
CA ASP A 197 5.34 -10.11 -8.77
C ASP A 197 3.91 -9.57 -8.67
N ILE A 198 3.56 -9.03 -7.51
CA ILE A 198 2.35 -8.24 -7.28
C ILE A 198 2.79 -6.97 -6.56
N VAL A 199 2.90 -5.89 -7.32
CA VAL A 199 3.46 -4.62 -6.85
C VAL A 199 2.39 -3.54 -6.89
N ARG A 200 2.11 -2.88 -5.76
CA ARG A 200 1.27 -1.69 -5.76
C ARG A 200 2.04 -0.52 -6.35
N THR A 201 1.61 -0.06 -7.51
CA THR A 201 2.26 1.01 -8.28
C THR A 201 1.61 2.36 -8.09
N GLY A 202 0.35 2.39 -7.60
CA GLY A 202 -0.37 3.64 -7.40
C GLY A 202 -1.54 3.51 -6.43
N ILE A 203 -1.94 4.65 -5.91
CA ILE A 203 -3.11 4.83 -5.04
C ILE A 203 -3.95 5.94 -5.66
N LEU A 204 -5.22 5.67 -5.92
CA LEU A 204 -6.15 6.62 -6.54
C LEU A 204 -7.16 7.15 -5.53
N CYS A 205 -7.44 8.43 -5.64
CA CYS A 205 -8.48 9.12 -4.90
C CYS A 205 -9.85 8.98 -5.57
N LYS A 206 -10.91 9.36 -4.84
CA LYS A 206 -12.31 9.37 -5.30
C LYS A 206 -12.53 10.18 -6.58
N ASP A 207 -11.70 11.17 -6.85
CA ASP A 207 -11.72 11.97 -8.06
C ASP A 207 -10.91 11.39 -9.23
N GLY A 208 -10.34 10.19 -9.04
CA GLY A 208 -9.52 9.48 -10.03
C GLY A 208 -8.07 9.97 -10.12
N THR A 209 -7.66 10.98 -9.35
CA THR A 209 -6.28 11.46 -9.35
C THR A 209 -5.40 10.62 -8.44
N GLN A 210 -4.09 10.68 -8.62
CA GLN A 210 -3.12 10.06 -7.73
C GLN A 210 -3.19 10.67 -6.33
N PHE A 211 -3.00 9.83 -5.31
CA PHE A 211 -2.93 10.27 -3.93
C PHE A 211 -1.58 10.94 -3.63
N GLU A 212 -1.64 12.24 -3.27
CA GLU A 212 -0.47 13.08 -2.98
C GLU A 212 -0.56 13.80 -1.63
#